data_5f2927ae45b2219fb3d2f6e49b0979ff
#
_entry.id   5f2927ae45b2219fb3d2f6e49b0979ff
#
_cell.length_a   1.000
_cell.length_b   1.000
_cell.length_c   1.000
_cell.angle_alpha   90.00
_cell.angle_beta   90.00
_cell.angle_gamma   90.00
#
_symmetry.space_group_name_H-M   'P 1'
#
loop_
_entity.id
_entity.type
_entity.pdbx_description
1 polymer ?
#
loop_
_entity_poly.entity_id
_entity_poly.type
_entity_poly.pdbx_seq_one_letter_code
_entity_poly.pdbx_strand_id
1 'polypeptide(L)'
;MVAATWCAGVGLAVLTTVTLVGWIAAPRTALGPGLPGVFRTAVNFWLVAHHAGFSLPDGRVGLLPLGLVVLPGALLYRGGGWVARVCGAVHLRGAASARRAVIQAALALAVPYAALAGVLALAAATDVVRPSAWQALVACFLVAAVAGGLGAARAFGAVRGKRVRSGMGVLLRLLPARLRSLMTGVLGALGVLVAFGAVLVGASLAVHHAQAVAMFDELAPGIVGGALLLVVELAYLPNAVIWGMAYAIGPGFAVGRGTSVSPTGVFLDVVPSFPPLAALPEPGPAPALSLLVMAAPFAAGVVGGLLTVRVMPSPAHEAAPVWGFVSGVLTGGVTAVLAALSGGPMGGERLTVMGPSPWRVGMMAALQVGTAAAITAWPANVLILRRLAGRAGEAAEPAGRPARRRAARPGKRAEDRPPAVAPTRPEEPPPPPARRVSLVADPLEFEDPEPVLAPRKAHRPRARDPLDEPFPQEIAAGREDEEPGSSEPEDETAPPEPAPKRPERRDEALRTETRGGAIYILRDEPPED
;
A
#
# COMPACT_ATOMS: atom_id res chain seq x y z
N MET A 1 21.11 -4.10 8.46
CA MET A 1 21.64 -2.78 8.87
C MET A 1 22.10 -1.97 7.65
N VAL A 2 23.17 -2.34 6.91
CA VAL A 2 23.75 -1.55 5.80
C VAL A 2 22.70 -1.04 4.77
N ALA A 3 21.81 -1.90 4.28
CA ALA A 3 20.78 -1.48 3.33
C ALA A 3 19.78 -0.47 3.93
N ALA A 4 19.42 -0.63 5.19
CA ALA A 4 18.50 0.27 5.88
C ALA A 4 19.11 1.67 6.09
N THR A 5 20.36 1.72 6.59
CA THR A 5 21.07 2.99 6.77
C THR A 5 21.34 3.68 5.44
N TRP A 6 21.66 2.92 4.39
CA TRP A 6 21.88 3.48 3.05
C TRP A 6 20.58 4.08 2.47
N CYS A 7 19.45 3.36 2.54
CA CYS A 7 18.15 3.87 2.07
C CYS A 7 17.72 5.13 2.85
N ALA A 8 17.89 5.14 4.16
CA ALA A 8 17.58 6.30 4.98
C ALA A 8 18.51 7.49 4.68
N GLY A 9 19.82 7.23 4.59
CA GLY A 9 20.82 8.26 4.31
C GLY A 9 20.62 8.94 2.95
N VAL A 10 20.37 8.16 1.89
CA VAL A 10 20.07 8.73 0.57
C VAL A 10 18.75 9.53 0.58
N GLY A 11 17.70 8.99 1.21
CA GLY A 11 16.42 9.69 1.34
C GLY A 11 16.54 11.01 2.10
N LEU A 12 17.27 11.00 3.22
CA LEU A 12 17.56 12.21 4.00
C LEU A 12 18.43 13.21 3.23
N ALA A 13 19.45 12.74 2.52
CA ALA A 13 20.31 13.61 1.71
C ALA A 13 19.52 14.36 0.64
N VAL A 14 18.63 13.66 -0.09
CA VAL A 14 17.75 14.30 -1.09
C VAL A 14 16.84 15.34 -0.44
N LEU A 15 16.17 15.02 0.65
CA LEU A 15 15.26 15.95 1.32
C LEU A 15 16.00 17.11 1.99
N THR A 16 17.19 16.87 2.56
CA THR A 16 18.04 17.95 3.08
C THR A 16 18.45 18.92 1.97
N THR A 17 18.81 18.41 0.79
CA THR A 17 19.14 19.26 -0.36
C THR A 17 17.94 20.10 -0.79
N VAL A 18 16.75 19.50 -0.91
CA VAL A 18 15.52 20.21 -1.28
C VAL A 18 15.17 21.28 -0.22
N THR A 19 15.25 20.93 1.07
CA THR A 19 14.99 21.87 2.17
C THR A 19 16.00 23.02 2.19
N LEU A 20 17.27 22.72 1.94
CA LEU A 20 18.35 23.72 1.87
C LEU A 20 18.12 24.70 0.70
N VAL A 21 17.76 24.21 -0.48
CA VAL A 21 17.41 25.04 -1.64
C VAL A 21 16.24 25.95 -1.31
N GLY A 22 15.19 25.41 -0.69
CA GLY A 22 14.04 26.21 -0.22
C GLY A 22 14.44 27.29 0.80
N TRP A 23 15.31 26.94 1.76
CA TRP A 23 15.80 27.87 2.78
C TRP A 23 16.67 29.01 2.18
N ILE A 24 17.51 28.69 1.21
CA ILE A 24 18.32 29.70 0.49
C ILE A 24 17.43 30.63 -0.31
N ALA A 25 16.38 30.10 -0.95
CA ALA A 25 15.44 30.91 -1.74
C ALA A 25 14.54 31.79 -0.87
N ALA A 26 14.24 31.35 0.36
CA ALA A 26 13.35 32.04 1.31
C ALA A 26 13.90 31.96 2.74
N PRO A 27 14.97 32.67 3.08
CA PRO A 27 15.70 32.52 4.34
C PRO A 27 14.92 33.00 5.59
N ARG A 28 13.84 33.74 5.41
CA ARG A 28 12.96 34.23 6.51
C ARG A 28 11.74 33.35 6.76
N THR A 29 11.72 32.13 6.19
CA THR A 29 10.61 31.19 6.35
C THR A 29 10.76 30.32 7.60
N ALA A 30 9.69 29.59 7.96
CA ALA A 30 9.62 28.67 9.09
C ALA A 30 10.48 27.37 8.89
N LEU A 31 11.40 27.32 7.92
CA LEU A 31 12.26 26.16 7.67
C LEU A 31 13.36 25.96 8.75
N GLY A 32 13.41 26.85 9.73
CA GLY A 32 14.24 26.73 10.93
C GLY A 32 15.43 27.69 10.97
N PRO A 33 15.94 27.99 12.16
CA PRO A 33 17.09 28.88 12.36
C PRO A 33 18.39 28.13 12.05
N GLY A 34 19.10 28.57 10.99
CA GLY A 34 20.40 28.03 10.61
C GLY A 34 20.39 26.59 10.11
N LEU A 35 21.57 26.01 9.85
CA LEU A 35 21.73 24.66 9.30
C LEU A 35 21.14 23.54 10.18
N PRO A 36 21.25 23.58 11.52
CA PRO A 36 20.61 22.56 12.37
C PRO A 36 19.08 22.56 12.24
N GLY A 37 18.46 23.75 12.11
CA GLY A 37 17.02 23.88 11.88
C GLY A 37 16.58 23.29 10.54
N VAL A 38 17.32 23.59 9.48
CA VAL A 38 17.10 23.02 8.12
C VAL A 38 17.17 21.49 8.16
N PHE A 39 18.18 20.93 8.84
CA PHE A 39 18.29 19.45 8.94
C PHE A 39 17.13 18.82 9.72
N ARG A 40 16.70 19.42 10.84
CA ARG A 40 15.50 18.94 11.56
C ARG A 40 14.24 18.98 10.70
N THR A 41 14.07 20.05 9.94
CA THR A 41 12.96 20.18 8.99
C THR A 41 13.02 19.12 7.89
N ALA A 42 14.20 18.83 7.35
CA ALA A 42 14.40 17.75 6.38
C ALA A 42 14.06 16.37 6.97
N VAL A 43 14.42 16.10 8.23
CA VAL A 43 14.02 14.87 8.95
C VAL A 43 12.49 14.81 9.09
N ASN A 44 11.83 15.91 9.44
CA ASN A 44 10.37 15.96 9.51
C ASN A 44 9.72 15.69 8.15
N PHE A 45 10.22 16.26 7.06
CA PHE A 45 9.75 15.93 5.70
C PHE A 45 10.01 14.46 5.33
N TRP A 46 11.13 13.89 5.76
CA TRP A 46 11.42 12.48 5.57
C TRP A 46 10.41 11.59 6.31
N LEU A 47 10.02 11.94 7.54
CA LEU A 47 8.98 11.25 8.31
C LEU A 47 7.61 11.39 7.64
N VAL A 48 7.26 12.60 7.17
CA VAL A 48 6.04 12.87 6.41
C VAL A 48 6.00 12.02 5.13
N ALA A 49 7.12 11.87 4.43
CA ALA A 49 7.23 11.01 3.25
C ALA A 49 6.97 9.52 3.55
N HIS A 50 7.05 9.10 4.82
CA HIS A 50 6.66 7.77 5.29
C HIS A 50 5.26 7.74 5.90
N HIS A 51 4.50 8.82 5.78
CA HIS A 51 3.16 8.93 6.36
C HIS A 51 3.13 8.94 7.89
N ALA A 52 4.16 9.49 8.53
CA ALA A 52 4.19 9.76 9.96
C ALA A 52 3.76 11.22 10.21
N GLY A 53 2.65 11.40 10.93
CA GLY A 53 2.12 12.71 11.29
C GLY A 53 2.88 13.37 12.43
N PHE A 54 2.60 14.65 12.64
CA PHE A 54 3.21 15.44 13.71
C PHE A 54 2.19 16.34 14.39
N SER A 55 2.51 16.78 15.58
CA SER A 55 1.71 17.72 16.36
C SER A 55 2.37 19.10 16.38
N LEU A 56 1.55 20.13 16.27
CA LEU A 56 1.86 21.54 16.46
C LEU A 56 1.13 22.03 17.71
N PRO A 57 1.45 23.22 18.26
CA PRO A 57 0.71 23.81 19.38
C PRO A 57 -0.79 23.92 19.08
N ASP A 58 -1.15 24.29 17.87
CA ASP A 58 -2.54 24.54 17.42
C ASP A 58 -3.27 23.30 16.91
N GLY A 59 -2.66 22.09 16.99
CA GLY A 59 -3.32 20.86 16.57
C GLY A 59 -2.40 19.83 15.92
N ARG A 60 -3.02 18.78 15.37
CA ARG A 60 -2.28 17.71 14.68
C ARG A 60 -2.32 17.87 13.18
N VAL A 61 -1.23 17.48 12.52
CA VAL A 61 -1.16 17.34 11.07
C VAL A 61 -1.05 15.85 10.71
N GLY A 62 -2.12 15.35 10.13
CA GLY A 62 -2.27 13.95 9.71
C GLY A 62 -2.67 13.80 8.24
N LEU A 63 -3.14 14.86 7.59
CA LEU A 63 -3.35 14.89 6.15
C LEU A 63 -1.98 15.02 5.46
N LEU A 64 -1.40 13.89 5.08
CA LEU A 64 -0.05 13.81 4.53
C LEU A 64 -0.09 13.45 3.04
N PRO A 65 0.82 14.01 2.22
CA PRO A 65 0.86 13.76 0.79
C PRO A 65 1.38 12.36 0.47
N LEU A 66 0.50 11.46 0.04
CA LEU A 66 0.81 10.05 -0.26
C LEU A 66 1.84 9.88 -1.37
N GLY A 67 1.94 10.83 -2.30
CA GLY A 67 2.91 10.77 -3.39
C GLY A 67 4.37 10.83 -2.92
N LEU A 68 4.64 11.43 -1.75
CA LEU A 68 6.00 11.46 -1.19
C LEU A 68 6.55 10.06 -0.85
N VAL A 69 5.67 9.08 -0.59
CA VAL A 69 6.06 7.68 -0.32
C VAL A 69 6.81 7.05 -1.51
N VAL A 70 6.68 7.61 -2.71
CA VAL A 70 7.34 7.08 -3.93
C VAL A 70 8.87 7.10 -3.78
N LEU A 71 9.44 8.17 -3.22
CA LEU A 71 10.88 8.28 -3.02
C LEU A 71 11.44 7.21 -2.08
N PRO A 72 11.02 7.13 -0.80
CA PRO A 72 11.49 6.08 0.10
C PRO A 72 11.08 4.69 -0.38
N GLY A 73 9.88 4.54 -0.94
CA GLY A 73 9.41 3.27 -1.50
C GLY A 73 10.31 2.73 -2.61
N ALA A 74 10.79 3.60 -3.52
CA ALA A 74 11.72 3.21 -4.59
C ALA A 74 13.10 2.80 -4.03
N LEU A 75 13.62 3.53 -3.03
CA LEU A 75 14.88 3.20 -2.38
C LEU A 75 14.79 1.86 -1.65
N LEU A 76 13.75 1.67 -0.85
CA LEU A 76 13.49 0.43 -0.11
C LEU A 76 13.22 -0.77 -1.02
N TYR A 77 12.55 -0.57 -2.14
CA TYR A 77 12.35 -1.59 -3.17
C TYR A 77 13.69 -2.07 -3.75
N ARG A 78 14.62 -1.14 -4.05
CA ARG A 78 15.97 -1.49 -4.49
C ARG A 78 16.77 -2.15 -3.37
N GLY A 79 16.66 -1.64 -2.15
CA GLY A 79 17.29 -2.19 -0.94
C GLY A 79 16.89 -3.63 -0.65
N GLY A 80 15.58 -3.94 -0.68
CA GLY A 80 15.07 -5.30 -0.49
C GLY A 80 15.55 -6.27 -1.56
N GLY A 81 15.61 -5.83 -2.82
CA GLY A 81 16.19 -6.62 -3.91
C GLY A 81 17.69 -6.88 -3.73
N TRP A 82 18.43 -5.91 -3.20
CA TRP A 82 19.85 -6.05 -2.87
C TRP A 82 20.06 -7.04 -1.73
N VAL A 83 19.31 -6.92 -0.62
CA VAL A 83 19.36 -7.85 0.52
C VAL A 83 19.11 -9.29 0.06
N ALA A 84 18.09 -9.53 -0.75
CA ALA A 84 17.76 -10.86 -1.25
C ALA A 84 18.89 -11.48 -2.09
N ARG A 85 19.62 -10.68 -2.86
CA ARG A 85 20.76 -11.16 -3.66
C ARG A 85 21.98 -11.46 -2.80
N VAL A 86 22.36 -10.55 -1.90
CA VAL A 86 23.57 -10.68 -1.05
C VAL A 86 23.45 -11.87 -0.10
N CYS A 87 22.25 -12.10 0.47
CA CYS A 87 22.01 -13.25 1.34
C CYS A 87 21.89 -14.59 0.59
N GLY A 88 22.11 -14.61 -0.74
CA GLY A 88 21.99 -15.84 -1.53
C GLY A 88 20.59 -16.44 -1.57
N ALA A 89 19.61 -15.74 -0.99
CA ALA A 89 18.24 -16.18 -0.85
C ALA A 89 17.56 -16.50 -2.20
N VAL A 90 18.00 -15.83 -3.27
CA VAL A 90 17.47 -15.99 -4.64
C VAL A 90 17.70 -17.38 -5.24
N HIS A 91 18.65 -18.17 -4.71
CA HIS A 91 19.00 -19.52 -5.18
C HIS A 91 18.14 -20.62 -4.54
N LEU A 92 17.33 -20.31 -3.51
CA LEU A 92 16.47 -21.28 -2.85
C LEU A 92 15.41 -21.84 -3.81
N ARG A 93 15.23 -23.17 -3.78
CA ARG A 93 14.25 -23.87 -4.60
C ARG A 93 12.93 -24.05 -3.82
N GLY A 94 11.81 -24.10 -4.54
CA GLY A 94 10.46 -24.27 -3.97
C GLY A 94 9.76 -22.95 -3.61
N ALA A 95 8.42 -22.95 -3.67
CA ALA A 95 7.60 -21.75 -3.41
C ALA A 95 7.58 -21.38 -1.91
N ALA A 96 7.54 -22.37 -1.02
CA ALA A 96 7.53 -22.13 0.43
C ALA A 96 8.84 -21.50 0.91
N SER A 97 10.00 -22.03 0.47
CA SER A 97 11.32 -21.48 0.79
C SER A 97 11.49 -20.09 0.24
N ALA A 98 11.07 -19.85 -1.02
CA ALA A 98 11.11 -18.52 -1.62
C ALA A 98 10.22 -17.49 -0.86
N ARG A 99 9.03 -17.92 -0.41
CA ARG A 99 8.14 -17.06 0.41
C ARG A 99 8.79 -16.70 1.74
N ARG A 100 9.35 -17.67 2.47
CA ARG A 100 10.07 -17.43 3.73
C ARG A 100 11.22 -16.45 3.51
N ALA A 101 12.03 -16.66 2.48
CA ALA A 101 13.16 -15.80 2.17
C ALA A 101 12.76 -14.37 1.79
N VAL A 102 11.65 -14.18 1.06
CA VAL A 102 11.08 -12.83 0.80
C VAL A 102 10.66 -12.16 2.10
N ILE A 103 9.97 -12.88 2.99
CA ILE A 103 9.55 -12.35 4.30
C ILE A 103 10.78 -12.00 5.15
N GLN A 104 11.77 -12.88 5.23
CA GLN A 104 13.00 -12.62 5.99
C GLN A 104 13.77 -11.41 5.46
N ALA A 105 13.90 -11.27 4.13
CA ALA A 105 14.55 -10.11 3.52
C ALA A 105 13.78 -8.81 3.79
N ALA A 106 12.44 -8.86 3.75
CA ALA A 106 11.58 -7.72 4.08
C ALA A 106 11.75 -7.31 5.54
N LEU A 107 11.71 -8.25 6.49
CA LEU A 107 11.87 -7.99 7.93
C LEU A 107 13.29 -7.52 8.27
N ALA A 108 14.33 -8.12 7.67
CA ALA A 108 15.72 -7.72 7.86
C ALA A 108 16.01 -6.28 7.43
N LEU A 109 15.23 -5.76 6.47
CA LEU A 109 15.27 -4.36 6.07
C LEU A 109 14.37 -3.50 6.95
N ALA A 110 13.13 -3.92 7.19
CA ALA A 110 12.10 -3.12 7.83
C ALA A 110 12.35 -2.84 9.32
N VAL A 111 12.83 -3.84 10.08
CA VAL A 111 13.06 -3.67 11.51
C VAL A 111 14.11 -2.60 11.82
N PRO A 112 15.34 -2.67 11.26
CA PRO A 112 16.34 -1.63 11.54
C PRO A 112 15.97 -0.27 10.94
N TYR A 113 15.24 -0.25 9.83
CA TYR A 113 14.76 0.98 9.22
C TYR A 113 13.74 1.70 10.11
N ALA A 114 12.79 0.97 10.68
CA ALA A 114 11.81 1.50 11.61
C ALA A 114 12.44 2.00 12.91
N ALA A 115 13.40 1.24 13.46
CA ALA A 115 14.14 1.66 14.65
C ALA A 115 14.87 2.98 14.41
N LEU A 116 15.54 3.12 13.27
CA LEU A 116 16.20 4.37 12.87
C LEU A 116 15.19 5.52 12.76
N ALA A 117 14.01 5.27 12.16
CA ALA A 117 12.97 6.28 12.05
C ALA A 117 12.44 6.74 13.42
N GLY A 118 12.28 5.82 14.36
CA GLY A 118 11.91 6.16 15.74
C GLY A 118 12.93 7.08 16.42
N VAL A 119 14.23 6.76 16.29
CA VAL A 119 15.33 7.59 16.81
C VAL A 119 15.34 8.98 16.16
N LEU A 120 15.19 9.04 14.83
CA LEU A 120 15.13 10.31 14.09
C LEU A 120 13.91 11.15 14.48
N ALA A 121 12.76 10.53 14.73
CA ALA A 121 11.56 11.23 15.18
C ALA A 121 11.76 11.88 16.56
N LEU A 122 12.43 11.18 17.48
CA LEU A 122 12.77 11.73 18.79
C LEU A 122 13.81 12.85 18.69
N ALA A 123 14.83 12.70 17.86
CA ALA A 123 15.88 13.70 17.64
C ALA A 123 15.39 14.96 16.94
N ALA A 124 14.37 14.85 16.08
CA ALA A 124 13.80 15.98 15.35
C ALA A 124 12.71 16.73 16.13
N ALA A 125 12.26 16.19 17.27
CA ALA A 125 11.24 16.81 18.10
C ALA A 125 11.73 18.15 18.69
N THR A 126 10.83 19.14 18.64
CA THR A 126 11.00 20.48 19.24
C THR A 126 9.74 20.85 20.01
N ASP A 127 9.76 21.98 20.72
CA ASP A 127 8.56 22.47 21.42
C ASP A 127 7.44 22.86 20.44
N VAL A 128 7.81 23.27 19.23
CA VAL A 128 6.86 23.69 18.19
C VAL A 128 6.39 22.53 17.32
N VAL A 129 7.29 21.60 16.93
CA VAL A 129 6.98 20.49 16.05
C VAL A 129 7.36 19.18 16.74
N ARG A 130 6.36 18.33 16.98
CA ARG A 130 6.54 17.02 17.63
C ARG A 130 6.10 15.89 16.72
N PRO A 131 7.04 15.28 15.95
CA PRO A 131 6.71 14.08 15.16
C PRO A 131 6.27 12.93 16.07
N SER A 132 5.29 12.16 15.61
CA SER A 132 4.82 10.98 16.34
C SER A 132 5.80 9.82 16.16
N ALA A 133 6.63 9.54 17.16
CA ALA A 133 7.61 8.45 17.12
C ALA A 133 6.94 7.07 16.89
N TRP A 134 5.76 6.84 17.49
CA TRP A 134 4.99 5.62 17.27
C TRP A 134 4.53 5.47 15.82
N GLN A 135 3.96 6.54 15.23
CA GLN A 135 3.57 6.52 13.82
C GLN A 135 4.78 6.35 12.91
N ALA A 136 5.91 6.99 13.24
CA ALA A 136 7.17 6.83 12.50
C ALA A 136 7.63 5.37 12.49
N LEU A 137 7.64 4.70 13.65
CA LEU A 137 7.99 3.28 13.77
C LEU A 137 7.10 2.41 12.90
N VAL A 138 5.77 2.54 13.04
CA VAL A 138 4.81 1.69 12.33
C VAL A 138 4.80 1.98 10.83
N ALA A 139 4.73 3.25 10.45
CA ALA A 139 4.66 3.65 9.04
C ALA A 139 5.94 3.29 8.28
N CYS A 140 7.12 3.60 8.82
CA CYS A 140 8.39 3.24 8.21
C CYS A 140 8.58 1.71 8.15
N PHE A 141 8.14 0.97 9.17
CA PHE A 141 8.13 -0.49 9.13
C PHE A 141 7.27 -1.02 7.99
N LEU A 142 6.03 -0.56 7.87
CA LEU A 142 5.10 -1.00 6.83
C LEU A 142 5.59 -0.66 5.42
N VAL A 143 6.04 0.58 5.21
CA VAL A 143 6.60 1.00 3.91
C VAL A 143 7.82 0.16 3.55
N ALA A 144 8.74 -0.06 4.50
CA ALA A 144 9.94 -0.86 4.27
C ALA A 144 9.63 -2.35 4.05
N ALA A 145 8.68 -2.92 4.81
CA ALA A 145 8.28 -4.32 4.65
C ALA A 145 7.61 -4.56 3.29
N VAL A 146 6.69 -3.67 2.88
CA VAL A 146 5.98 -3.79 1.61
C VAL A 146 6.93 -3.53 0.44
N ALA A 147 7.60 -2.39 0.40
CA ALA A 147 8.48 -2.03 -0.71
C ALA A 147 9.70 -2.97 -0.79
N GLY A 148 10.35 -3.26 0.35
CA GLY A 148 11.46 -4.20 0.43
C GLY A 148 11.07 -5.62 0.04
N GLY A 149 9.90 -6.09 0.50
CA GLY A 149 9.33 -7.39 0.14
C GLY A 149 9.06 -7.52 -1.35
N LEU A 150 8.47 -6.50 -1.98
CA LEU A 150 8.25 -6.45 -3.43
C LEU A 150 9.59 -6.46 -4.21
N GLY A 151 10.59 -5.73 -3.71
CA GLY A 151 11.94 -5.71 -4.29
C GLY A 151 12.63 -7.08 -4.21
N ALA A 152 12.55 -7.71 -3.04
CA ALA A 152 13.06 -9.08 -2.83
C ALA A 152 12.35 -10.07 -3.75
N ALA A 153 11.01 -10.04 -3.82
CA ALA A 153 10.23 -10.90 -4.69
C ALA A 153 10.63 -10.76 -6.17
N ARG A 154 10.85 -9.53 -6.64
CA ARG A 154 11.35 -9.30 -8.01
C ARG A 154 12.73 -9.92 -8.24
N ALA A 155 13.66 -9.80 -7.27
CA ALA A 155 14.99 -10.39 -7.38
C ALA A 155 14.92 -11.90 -7.55
N PHE A 156 14.03 -12.59 -6.81
CA PHE A 156 13.74 -14.02 -6.98
C PHE A 156 13.23 -14.38 -8.38
N GLY A 157 12.35 -13.54 -8.93
CA GLY A 157 11.79 -13.76 -10.27
C GLY A 157 12.83 -13.62 -11.37
N ALA A 158 13.72 -12.62 -11.25
CA ALA A 158 14.76 -12.31 -12.24
C ALA A 158 15.77 -13.44 -12.40
N VAL A 159 16.24 -14.04 -11.31
CA VAL A 159 17.22 -15.15 -11.33
C VAL A 159 16.68 -16.41 -12.01
N ARG A 160 15.36 -16.62 -12.02
CA ARG A 160 14.70 -17.77 -12.67
C ARG A 160 14.44 -17.59 -14.17
N GLY A 161 15.08 -16.63 -14.83
CA GLY A 161 14.99 -16.42 -16.27
C GLY A 161 13.60 -15.99 -16.78
N LYS A 162 12.66 -15.72 -15.89
CA LYS A 162 11.33 -15.23 -16.28
C LYS A 162 11.42 -13.72 -16.48
N ARG A 163 10.95 -13.20 -17.61
CA ARG A 163 10.73 -11.76 -17.80
C ARG A 163 9.72 -11.27 -16.77
N VAL A 164 10.21 -10.91 -15.58
CA VAL A 164 9.38 -10.43 -14.48
C VAL A 164 9.29 -8.91 -14.60
N ARG A 165 8.13 -8.42 -15.04
CA ARG A 165 7.88 -6.99 -15.13
C ARG A 165 7.67 -6.32 -13.77
N SER A 166 7.18 -7.05 -12.73
CA SER A 166 6.91 -6.48 -11.41
C SER A 166 7.12 -7.48 -10.27
N GLY A 167 7.55 -7.00 -9.10
CA GLY A 167 7.63 -7.79 -7.87
C GLY A 167 6.26 -8.33 -7.40
N MET A 168 5.19 -7.56 -7.62
CA MET A 168 3.81 -7.95 -7.33
C MET A 168 3.41 -9.24 -8.06
N GLY A 169 3.72 -9.35 -9.36
CA GLY A 169 3.41 -10.56 -10.13
C GLY A 169 4.13 -11.80 -9.63
N VAL A 170 5.34 -11.67 -9.09
CA VAL A 170 6.07 -12.78 -8.43
C VAL A 170 5.43 -13.12 -7.10
N LEU A 171 5.15 -12.11 -6.28
CA LEU A 171 4.54 -12.28 -4.96
C LEU A 171 3.21 -13.02 -5.08
N LEU A 172 2.34 -12.64 -6.02
CA LEU A 172 1.08 -13.33 -6.27
C LEU A 172 1.28 -14.82 -6.64
N ARG A 173 2.34 -15.16 -7.38
CA ARG A 173 2.65 -16.55 -7.72
C ARG A 173 3.16 -17.39 -6.53
N LEU A 174 3.70 -16.74 -5.51
CA LEU A 174 4.16 -17.39 -4.28
C LEU A 174 3.01 -17.66 -3.30
N LEU A 175 1.84 -17.05 -3.50
CA LEU A 175 0.66 -17.24 -2.66
C LEU A 175 -0.04 -18.57 -2.98
N PRO A 176 -0.73 -19.18 -1.99
CA PRO A 176 -1.66 -20.29 -2.22
C PRO A 176 -2.71 -19.91 -3.27
N ALA A 177 -3.20 -20.89 -4.03
CA ALA A 177 -4.06 -20.65 -5.18
C ALA A 177 -5.31 -19.81 -4.84
N ARG A 178 -5.96 -20.09 -3.72
CA ARG A 178 -7.16 -19.36 -3.28
C ARG A 178 -6.84 -17.90 -2.93
N LEU A 179 -5.78 -17.67 -2.15
CA LEU A 179 -5.35 -16.31 -1.78
C LEU A 179 -4.90 -15.50 -3.01
N ARG A 180 -4.22 -16.15 -3.95
CA ARG A 180 -3.86 -15.52 -5.24
C ARG A 180 -5.09 -15.12 -6.04
N SER A 181 -6.12 -15.97 -6.07
CA SER A 181 -7.40 -15.70 -6.73
C SER A 181 -8.06 -14.45 -6.15
N LEU A 182 -8.22 -14.42 -4.81
CA LEU A 182 -8.81 -13.27 -4.10
C LEU A 182 -8.00 -11.98 -4.32
N MET A 183 -6.66 -12.05 -4.14
CA MET A 183 -5.80 -10.86 -4.34
C MET A 183 -5.86 -10.34 -5.79
N THR A 184 -6.00 -11.22 -6.78
CA THR A 184 -6.14 -10.78 -8.18
C THR A 184 -7.48 -10.09 -8.41
N GLY A 185 -8.57 -10.58 -7.81
CA GLY A 185 -9.87 -9.94 -7.82
C GLY A 185 -9.85 -8.57 -7.15
N VAL A 186 -9.29 -8.49 -5.93
CA VAL A 186 -9.14 -7.24 -5.17
C VAL A 186 -8.33 -6.19 -5.97
N LEU A 187 -7.17 -6.57 -6.51
CA LEU A 187 -6.34 -5.66 -7.30
C LEU A 187 -7.04 -5.18 -8.57
N GLY A 188 -7.83 -6.06 -9.21
CA GLY A 188 -8.62 -5.67 -10.38
C GLY A 188 -9.72 -4.68 -10.04
N ALA A 189 -10.50 -4.96 -8.99
CA ALA A 189 -11.56 -4.07 -8.52
C ALA A 189 -11.01 -2.71 -8.06
N LEU A 190 -9.94 -2.74 -7.25
CA LEU A 190 -9.26 -1.54 -6.79
C LEU A 190 -8.70 -0.71 -7.95
N GLY A 191 -8.11 -1.37 -8.96
CA GLY A 191 -7.62 -0.70 -10.17
C GLY A 191 -8.71 0.06 -10.91
N VAL A 192 -9.91 -0.50 -11.00
CA VAL A 192 -11.08 0.17 -11.59
C VAL A 192 -11.49 1.38 -10.75
N LEU A 193 -11.62 1.23 -9.42
CA LEU A 193 -12.02 2.32 -8.53
C LEU A 193 -11.03 3.49 -8.56
N VAL A 194 -9.73 3.20 -8.49
CA VAL A 194 -8.68 4.22 -8.57
C VAL A 194 -8.65 4.90 -9.94
N ALA A 195 -8.85 4.14 -11.02
CA ALA A 195 -8.92 4.71 -12.37
C ALA A 195 -10.11 5.67 -12.51
N PHE A 196 -11.29 5.31 -11.98
CA PHE A 196 -12.44 6.22 -11.94
C PHE A 196 -12.16 7.47 -11.13
N GLY A 197 -11.57 7.33 -9.93
CA GLY A 197 -11.16 8.47 -9.11
C GLY A 197 -10.19 9.40 -9.85
N ALA A 198 -9.20 8.82 -10.56
CA ALA A 198 -8.24 9.59 -11.35
C ALA A 198 -8.90 10.33 -12.53
N VAL A 199 -9.84 9.68 -13.23
CA VAL A 199 -10.60 10.29 -14.32
C VAL A 199 -11.45 11.46 -13.81
N LEU A 200 -12.14 11.28 -12.67
CA LEU A 200 -12.96 12.34 -12.08
C LEU A 200 -12.12 13.56 -11.70
N VAL A 201 -11.01 13.36 -10.99
CA VAL A 201 -10.11 14.46 -10.58
C VAL A 201 -9.48 15.10 -11.80
N GLY A 202 -8.97 14.32 -12.75
CA GLY A 202 -8.35 14.84 -13.97
C GLY A 202 -9.34 15.64 -14.84
N ALA A 203 -10.56 15.13 -15.00
CA ALA A 203 -11.60 15.84 -15.74
C ALA A 203 -12.01 17.15 -15.04
N SER A 204 -12.17 17.13 -13.71
CA SER A 204 -12.54 18.33 -12.96
C SER A 204 -11.43 19.38 -12.99
N LEU A 205 -10.16 18.99 -12.80
CA LEU A 205 -9.02 19.91 -12.94
C LEU A 205 -8.90 20.48 -14.37
N ALA A 206 -9.19 19.68 -15.39
CA ALA A 206 -9.18 20.15 -16.77
C ALA A 206 -10.25 21.20 -17.04
N VAL A 207 -11.45 21.05 -16.45
CA VAL A 207 -12.53 22.03 -16.55
C VAL A 207 -12.19 23.31 -15.78
N HIS A 208 -11.61 23.20 -14.58
CA HIS A 208 -11.30 24.34 -13.70
C HIS A 208 -9.82 24.77 -13.78
N HIS A 209 -9.12 24.46 -14.89
CA HIS A 209 -7.68 24.73 -15.00
C HIS A 209 -7.33 26.21 -14.81
N ALA A 210 -8.16 27.15 -15.32
CA ALA A 210 -7.90 28.58 -15.17
C ALA A 210 -7.91 29.01 -13.69
N GLN A 211 -8.84 28.47 -12.90
CA GLN A 211 -8.90 28.73 -11.46
C GLN A 211 -7.71 28.12 -10.73
N ALA A 212 -7.31 26.88 -11.10
CA ALA A 212 -6.13 26.23 -10.52
C ALA A 212 -4.84 27.01 -10.81
N VAL A 213 -4.69 27.55 -12.04
CA VAL A 213 -3.54 28.38 -12.41
C VAL A 213 -3.56 29.71 -11.62
N ALA A 214 -4.71 30.37 -11.50
CA ALA A 214 -4.81 31.60 -10.72
C ALA A 214 -4.40 31.38 -9.24
N MET A 215 -4.91 30.30 -8.61
CA MET A 215 -4.50 29.94 -7.24
C MET A 215 -3.00 29.60 -7.14
N PHE A 216 -2.43 28.97 -8.17
CA PHE A 216 -1.00 28.67 -8.21
C PHE A 216 -0.17 29.96 -8.28
N ASP A 217 -0.54 30.91 -9.14
CA ASP A 217 0.18 32.17 -9.32
C ASP A 217 0.14 33.04 -8.06
N GLU A 218 -0.98 33.00 -7.32
CA GLU A 218 -1.10 33.69 -6.01
C GLU A 218 -0.16 33.12 -4.94
N LEU A 219 0.06 31.80 -4.93
CA LEU A 219 0.83 31.10 -3.91
C LEU A 219 2.31 30.95 -4.24
N ALA A 220 2.69 30.99 -5.53
CA ALA A 220 4.02 30.66 -6.01
C ALA A 220 4.95 31.88 -6.07
N PRO A 221 5.71 32.19 -5.01
CA PRO A 221 6.65 33.32 -5.02
C PRO A 221 7.90 32.95 -5.84
N GLY A 222 7.87 33.22 -7.14
CA GLY A 222 9.00 33.03 -8.04
C GLY A 222 9.25 31.57 -8.46
N ILE A 223 10.34 31.32 -9.19
CA ILE A 223 10.62 30.03 -9.84
C ILE A 223 10.82 28.90 -8.82
N VAL A 224 11.60 29.13 -7.76
CA VAL A 224 11.89 28.09 -6.76
C VAL A 224 10.64 27.76 -5.93
N GLY A 225 9.90 28.78 -5.49
CA GLY A 225 8.65 28.59 -4.76
C GLY A 225 7.61 27.84 -5.59
N GLY A 226 7.45 28.21 -6.87
CA GLY A 226 6.56 27.54 -7.80
C GLY A 226 6.95 26.07 -8.04
N ALA A 227 8.23 25.77 -8.21
CA ALA A 227 8.69 24.41 -8.37
C ALA A 227 8.44 23.54 -7.11
N LEU A 228 8.64 24.11 -5.91
CA LEU A 228 8.37 23.40 -4.66
C LEU A 228 6.87 23.19 -4.45
N LEU A 229 6.04 24.20 -4.76
CA LEU A 229 4.59 24.09 -4.71
C LEU A 229 4.08 23.00 -5.66
N LEU A 230 4.56 22.97 -6.90
CA LEU A 230 4.22 21.92 -7.87
C LEU A 230 4.57 20.52 -7.35
N VAL A 231 5.73 20.34 -6.69
CA VAL A 231 6.11 19.07 -6.07
C VAL A 231 5.11 18.67 -4.97
N VAL A 232 4.68 19.63 -4.15
CA VAL A 232 3.67 19.39 -3.10
C VAL A 232 2.32 19.02 -3.72
N GLU A 233 1.87 19.71 -4.74
CA GLU A 233 0.62 19.42 -5.45
C GLU A 233 0.64 18.00 -6.06
N LEU A 234 1.70 17.66 -6.78
CA LEU A 234 1.89 16.33 -7.35
C LEU A 234 1.93 15.26 -6.24
N ALA A 235 2.51 15.59 -5.08
CA ALA A 235 2.53 14.68 -3.95
C ALA A 235 1.14 14.46 -3.34
N TYR A 236 0.23 15.43 -3.40
CA TYR A 236 -1.17 15.30 -2.96
C TYR A 236 -2.09 14.70 -4.03
N LEU A 237 -1.66 14.56 -5.27
CA LEU A 237 -2.49 14.00 -6.34
C LEU A 237 -3.05 12.59 -6.02
N PRO A 238 -2.28 11.65 -5.43
CA PRO A 238 -2.85 10.37 -4.99
C PRO A 238 -3.95 10.51 -3.94
N ASN A 239 -3.85 11.49 -3.02
CA ASN A 239 -4.90 11.78 -2.04
C ASN A 239 -6.18 12.24 -2.77
N ALA A 240 -6.06 13.18 -3.70
CA ALA A 240 -7.17 13.65 -4.50
C ALA A 240 -7.84 12.51 -5.28
N VAL A 241 -7.07 11.62 -5.89
CA VAL A 241 -7.59 10.43 -6.59
C VAL A 241 -8.39 9.52 -5.65
N ILE A 242 -7.92 9.30 -4.42
CA ILE A 242 -8.66 8.52 -3.42
C ILE A 242 -9.93 9.26 -2.97
N TRP A 243 -9.92 10.59 -2.88
CA TRP A 243 -11.11 11.38 -2.60
C TRP A 243 -12.13 11.28 -3.75
N GLY A 244 -11.68 11.33 -5.01
CA GLY A 244 -12.52 11.08 -6.19
C GLY A 244 -13.09 9.65 -6.20
N MET A 245 -12.31 8.65 -5.78
CA MET A 245 -12.78 7.29 -5.56
C MET A 245 -13.88 7.24 -4.47
N ALA A 246 -13.68 7.92 -3.34
CA ALA A 246 -14.66 7.98 -2.26
C ALA A 246 -15.95 8.70 -2.69
N TYR A 247 -15.83 9.72 -3.54
CA TYR A 247 -16.97 10.37 -4.19
C TYR A 247 -17.74 9.36 -5.08
N ALA A 248 -17.04 8.60 -5.92
CA ALA A 248 -17.66 7.60 -6.80
C ALA A 248 -18.36 6.47 -6.02
N ILE A 249 -17.85 6.07 -4.85
CA ILE A 249 -18.48 5.07 -3.97
C ILE A 249 -19.76 5.62 -3.32
N GLY A 250 -19.87 6.94 -3.14
CA GLY A 250 -21.07 7.62 -2.65
C GLY A 250 -20.90 8.44 -1.37
N PRO A 251 -20.18 7.97 -0.32
CA PRO A 251 -20.02 8.76 0.91
C PRO A 251 -19.26 10.07 0.73
N GLY A 252 -18.44 10.19 -0.32
CA GLY A 252 -17.65 11.37 -0.58
C GLY A 252 -16.58 11.65 0.48
N PHE A 253 -16.26 12.94 0.68
CA PHE A 253 -15.22 13.41 1.59
C PHE A 253 -15.59 14.78 2.19
N ALA A 254 -14.88 15.19 3.23
CA ALA A 254 -15.01 16.50 3.86
C ALA A 254 -13.75 17.35 3.60
N VAL A 255 -13.94 18.66 3.50
CA VAL A 255 -12.88 19.68 3.39
C VAL A 255 -13.03 20.66 4.57
N GLY A 256 -13.00 20.10 5.77
CA GLY A 256 -13.25 20.82 7.02
C GLY A 256 -14.48 20.27 7.76
N ARG A 257 -14.56 20.57 9.05
CA ARG A 257 -15.69 20.19 9.90
C ARG A 257 -16.98 20.84 9.37
N GLY A 258 -18.04 20.06 9.26
CA GLY A 258 -19.35 20.51 8.78
C GLY A 258 -19.49 20.53 7.26
N THR A 259 -18.44 20.23 6.49
CA THR A 259 -18.50 20.16 5.02
C THR A 259 -18.71 18.74 4.51
N SER A 260 -19.27 18.61 3.32
CA SER A 260 -19.45 17.33 2.64
C SER A 260 -19.46 17.52 1.12
N VAL A 261 -18.68 16.73 0.43
CA VAL A 261 -18.65 16.66 -1.04
C VAL A 261 -19.00 15.24 -1.46
N SER A 262 -20.20 15.05 -1.99
CA SER A 262 -20.74 13.75 -2.39
C SER A 262 -21.55 13.85 -3.68
N PRO A 263 -21.82 12.73 -4.38
CA PRO A 263 -22.67 12.74 -5.59
C PRO A 263 -24.11 13.18 -5.34
N THR A 264 -24.55 13.20 -4.08
CA THR A 264 -25.91 13.58 -3.69
C THR A 264 -26.04 15.04 -3.28
N GLY A 265 -24.92 15.75 -3.04
CA GLY A 265 -24.91 17.16 -2.68
C GLY A 265 -23.55 17.64 -2.22
N VAL A 266 -23.32 18.93 -2.32
CA VAL A 266 -22.07 19.61 -2.00
C VAL A 266 -22.35 20.72 -1.01
N PHE A 267 -21.81 20.56 0.20
CA PHE A 267 -21.88 21.53 1.29
C PHE A 267 -20.46 21.96 1.65
N LEU A 268 -20.02 23.09 1.13
CA LEU A 268 -18.70 23.66 1.37
C LEU A 268 -18.84 24.98 2.10
N ASP A 269 -17.92 25.22 3.00
CA ASP A 269 -17.62 26.51 3.61
C ASP A 269 -16.35 27.09 2.95
N VAL A 270 -15.76 28.15 3.51
CA VAL A 270 -14.50 28.72 3.00
C VAL A 270 -13.42 27.65 2.91
N VAL A 271 -12.95 27.38 1.70
CA VAL A 271 -11.93 26.37 1.40
C VAL A 271 -10.56 27.06 1.32
N PRO A 272 -9.48 26.44 1.83
CA PRO A 272 -8.13 26.98 1.65
C PRO A 272 -7.77 27.15 0.17
N SER A 273 -7.08 28.23 -0.17
CA SER A 273 -6.55 28.45 -1.53
C SER A 273 -5.41 27.47 -1.79
N PHE A 274 -5.74 26.29 -2.33
CA PHE A 274 -4.79 25.26 -2.71
C PHE A 274 -5.17 24.72 -4.10
N PRO A 275 -4.33 24.84 -5.13
CA PRO A 275 -4.69 24.60 -6.54
C PRO A 275 -5.40 23.28 -6.83
N PRO A 276 -5.03 22.12 -6.24
CA PRO A 276 -5.79 20.89 -6.42
C PRO A 276 -7.24 20.95 -5.93
N LEU A 277 -7.59 21.88 -5.02
CA LEU A 277 -8.95 22.06 -4.54
C LEU A 277 -9.84 22.86 -5.52
N ALA A 278 -9.27 23.46 -6.57
CA ALA A 278 -10.03 23.99 -7.70
C ALA A 278 -10.87 22.89 -8.41
N ALA A 279 -10.50 21.62 -8.24
CA ALA A 279 -11.28 20.49 -8.74
C ALA A 279 -12.59 20.23 -7.96
N LEU A 280 -12.86 20.93 -6.87
CA LEU A 280 -14.08 20.75 -6.09
C LEU A 280 -15.30 21.21 -6.90
N PRO A 281 -16.42 20.47 -6.87
CA PRO A 281 -17.65 20.93 -7.48
C PRO A 281 -18.24 22.11 -6.69
N GLU A 282 -19.00 22.95 -7.39
CA GLU A 282 -19.67 24.08 -6.79
C GLU A 282 -20.66 23.67 -5.68
N PRO A 283 -20.81 24.48 -4.61
CA PRO A 283 -21.79 24.23 -3.56
C PRO A 283 -23.21 24.19 -4.11
N GLY A 284 -24.01 23.24 -3.67
CA GLY A 284 -25.40 23.15 -4.05
C GLY A 284 -25.91 21.71 -4.26
N PRO A 285 -27.13 21.56 -4.80
CA PRO A 285 -27.68 20.27 -5.16
C PRO A 285 -26.89 19.66 -6.30
N ALA A 286 -26.52 18.39 -6.17
CA ALA A 286 -25.76 17.69 -7.19
C ALA A 286 -26.60 17.49 -8.47
N PRO A 287 -26.04 17.71 -9.67
CA PRO A 287 -26.73 17.39 -10.92
C PRO A 287 -27.04 15.89 -11.00
N ALA A 288 -28.18 15.51 -11.60
CA ALA A 288 -28.58 14.10 -11.72
C ALA A 288 -27.53 13.23 -12.41
N LEU A 289 -26.71 13.81 -13.30
CA LEU A 289 -25.61 13.13 -13.97
C LEU A 289 -24.51 12.64 -13.00
N SER A 290 -24.34 13.33 -11.86
CA SER A 290 -23.36 12.91 -10.85
C SER A 290 -23.68 11.55 -10.24
N LEU A 291 -24.95 11.15 -10.22
CA LEU A 291 -25.35 9.83 -9.72
C LEU A 291 -24.85 8.69 -10.60
N LEU A 292 -24.58 8.92 -11.89
CA LEU A 292 -24.01 7.90 -12.79
C LEU A 292 -22.62 7.46 -12.35
N VAL A 293 -21.88 8.31 -11.67
CA VAL A 293 -20.56 7.99 -11.14
C VAL A 293 -20.63 6.85 -10.11
N MET A 294 -21.76 6.72 -9.41
CA MET A 294 -22.01 5.63 -8.45
C MET A 294 -22.13 4.24 -9.11
N ALA A 295 -22.13 4.15 -10.46
CA ALA A 295 -21.99 2.88 -11.16
C ALA A 295 -20.57 2.30 -11.11
N ALA A 296 -19.55 3.13 -10.81
CA ALA A 296 -18.15 2.72 -10.79
C ALA A 296 -17.84 1.55 -9.82
N PRO A 297 -18.32 1.52 -8.56
CA PRO A 297 -18.06 0.39 -7.68
C PRO A 297 -18.73 -0.91 -8.13
N PHE A 298 -19.86 -0.85 -8.83
CA PHE A 298 -20.47 -2.03 -9.43
C PHE A 298 -19.63 -2.55 -10.61
N ALA A 299 -19.11 -1.67 -11.47
CA ALA A 299 -18.17 -2.04 -12.52
C ALA A 299 -16.89 -2.67 -11.95
N ALA A 300 -16.37 -2.12 -10.85
CA ALA A 300 -15.25 -2.70 -10.12
C ALA A 300 -15.56 -4.10 -9.60
N GLY A 301 -16.77 -4.31 -9.06
CA GLY A 301 -17.25 -5.62 -8.62
C GLY A 301 -17.33 -6.64 -9.75
N VAL A 302 -17.84 -6.25 -10.93
CA VAL A 302 -17.85 -7.10 -12.13
C VAL A 302 -16.44 -7.57 -12.48
N VAL A 303 -15.48 -6.65 -12.56
CA VAL A 303 -14.08 -6.99 -12.87
C VAL A 303 -13.46 -7.86 -11.77
N GLY A 304 -13.67 -7.53 -10.49
CA GLY A 304 -13.16 -8.27 -9.35
C GLY A 304 -13.68 -9.71 -9.31
N GLY A 305 -15.00 -9.90 -9.45
CA GLY A 305 -15.64 -11.20 -9.48
C GLY A 305 -15.17 -12.07 -10.65
N LEU A 306 -15.09 -11.48 -11.84
CA LEU A 306 -14.59 -12.16 -13.04
C LEU A 306 -13.13 -12.63 -12.88
N LEU A 307 -12.25 -11.77 -12.36
CA LEU A 307 -10.84 -12.11 -12.16
C LEU A 307 -10.66 -13.17 -11.08
N THR A 308 -11.46 -13.14 -10.01
CA THR A 308 -11.43 -14.13 -8.94
C THR A 308 -11.68 -15.53 -9.48
N VAL A 309 -12.76 -15.73 -10.24
CA VAL A 309 -13.10 -17.06 -10.79
C VAL A 309 -12.22 -17.48 -11.97
N ARG A 310 -11.67 -16.53 -12.74
CA ARG A 310 -10.70 -16.84 -13.82
C ARG A 310 -9.40 -17.44 -13.30
N VAL A 311 -8.91 -16.96 -12.15
CA VAL A 311 -7.67 -17.47 -11.55
C VAL A 311 -7.87 -18.84 -10.91
N MET A 312 -9.02 -19.06 -10.26
CA MET A 312 -9.37 -20.32 -9.62
C MET A 312 -10.87 -20.57 -9.72
N PRO A 313 -11.33 -21.27 -10.77
CA PRO A 313 -12.73 -21.69 -10.86
C PRO A 313 -13.14 -22.57 -9.69
N SER A 314 -14.37 -22.43 -9.23
CA SER A 314 -14.93 -23.23 -8.14
C SER A 314 -15.65 -24.45 -8.71
N PRO A 315 -15.29 -25.69 -8.32
CA PRO A 315 -15.99 -26.90 -8.77
C PRO A 315 -17.48 -26.88 -8.36
N ALA A 316 -17.77 -26.44 -7.12
CA ALA A 316 -19.14 -26.20 -6.66
C ALA A 316 -19.61 -24.82 -7.18
N HIS A 317 -20.65 -24.83 -8.01
CA HIS A 317 -21.19 -23.60 -8.59
C HIS A 317 -21.66 -22.59 -7.55
N GLU A 318 -22.21 -23.06 -6.43
CA GLU A 318 -22.72 -22.28 -5.32
C GLU A 318 -21.60 -21.54 -4.53
N ALA A 319 -20.38 -22.05 -4.58
CA ALA A 319 -19.24 -21.41 -3.90
C ALA A 319 -18.67 -20.19 -4.65
N ALA A 320 -18.94 -20.06 -5.95
CA ALA A 320 -18.39 -18.98 -6.76
C ALA A 320 -18.89 -17.58 -6.33
N PRO A 321 -20.20 -17.36 -6.06
CA PRO A 321 -20.72 -16.10 -5.50
C PRO A 321 -20.08 -15.73 -4.17
N VAL A 322 -19.87 -16.71 -3.28
CA VAL A 322 -19.26 -16.48 -1.96
C VAL A 322 -17.84 -15.94 -2.12
N TRP A 323 -17.03 -16.54 -3.00
CA TRP A 323 -15.67 -16.05 -3.26
C TRP A 323 -15.65 -14.69 -3.95
N GLY A 324 -16.61 -14.42 -4.82
CA GLY A 324 -16.84 -13.09 -5.39
C GLY A 324 -17.13 -12.06 -4.31
N PHE A 325 -18.07 -12.36 -3.42
CA PHE A 325 -18.43 -11.50 -2.29
C PHE A 325 -17.24 -11.23 -1.35
N VAL A 326 -16.52 -12.28 -0.95
CA VAL A 326 -15.31 -12.17 -0.11
C VAL A 326 -14.27 -11.26 -0.77
N SER A 327 -14.06 -11.38 -2.09
CA SER A 327 -13.18 -10.47 -2.84
C SER A 327 -13.64 -9.01 -2.74
N GLY A 328 -14.95 -8.76 -2.81
CA GLY A 328 -15.52 -7.42 -2.66
C GLY A 328 -15.37 -6.87 -1.24
N VAL A 329 -15.61 -7.68 -0.21
CA VAL A 329 -15.40 -7.30 1.20
C VAL A 329 -13.92 -6.93 1.44
N LEU A 330 -12.99 -7.72 0.93
CA LEU A 330 -11.56 -7.42 1.01
C LEU A 330 -11.21 -6.12 0.26
N THR A 331 -11.85 -5.86 -0.89
CA THR A 331 -11.71 -4.59 -1.62
C THR A 331 -12.20 -3.43 -0.77
N GLY A 332 -13.35 -3.58 -0.10
CA GLY A 332 -13.87 -2.61 0.86
C GLY A 332 -12.91 -2.33 2.02
N GLY A 333 -12.28 -3.36 2.57
CA GLY A 333 -11.24 -3.20 3.59
C GLY A 333 -10.03 -2.39 3.08
N VAL A 334 -9.56 -2.67 1.87
CA VAL A 334 -8.44 -1.91 1.26
C VAL A 334 -8.84 -0.46 0.97
N THR A 335 -10.07 -0.21 0.47
CA THR A 335 -10.55 1.17 0.25
C THR A 335 -10.70 1.94 1.55
N ALA A 336 -11.10 1.29 2.66
CA ALA A 336 -11.11 1.91 3.99
C ALA A 336 -9.70 2.35 4.43
N VAL A 337 -8.70 1.49 4.24
CA VAL A 337 -7.30 1.83 4.55
C VAL A 337 -6.82 2.98 3.68
N LEU A 338 -7.09 2.97 2.37
CA LEU A 338 -6.71 4.09 1.49
C LEU A 338 -7.41 5.40 1.88
N ALA A 339 -8.69 5.35 2.24
CA ALA A 339 -9.43 6.50 2.75
C ALA A 339 -8.80 7.04 4.05
N ALA A 340 -8.42 6.15 4.98
CA ALA A 340 -7.74 6.54 6.22
C ALA A 340 -6.39 7.21 5.95
N LEU A 341 -5.62 6.69 4.99
CA LEU A 341 -4.31 7.24 4.64
C LEU A 341 -4.40 8.55 3.84
N SER A 342 -5.49 8.78 3.09
CA SER A 342 -5.64 9.98 2.27
C SER A 342 -6.27 11.17 3.01
N GLY A 343 -6.75 10.97 4.24
CA GLY A 343 -7.38 11.97 5.08
C GLY A 343 -6.64 12.17 6.40
N GLY A 344 -7.17 13.05 7.22
CA GLY A 344 -6.63 13.33 8.56
C GLY A 344 -6.77 14.81 8.93
N PRO A 345 -6.46 15.19 10.17
CA PRO A 345 -6.48 16.58 10.58
C PRO A 345 -5.37 17.39 9.89
N MET A 346 -5.63 18.66 9.63
CA MET A 346 -4.67 19.65 9.11
C MET A 346 -4.62 20.86 10.06
N GLY A 347 -4.23 20.62 11.31
CA GLY A 347 -4.23 21.63 12.37
C GLY A 347 -5.43 21.50 13.30
N GLY A 348 -5.86 22.65 13.86
CA GLY A 348 -6.95 22.78 14.81
C GLY A 348 -8.29 23.17 14.19
N GLU A 349 -9.28 23.41 15.04
CA GLU A 349 -10.60 23.96 14.72
C GLU A 349 -11.32 23.32 13.53
N ARG A 350 -11.52 24.09 12.46
CA ARG A 350 -12.26 23.66 11.27
C ARG A 350 -11.56 22.56 10.47
N LEU A 351 -10.24 22.56 10.40
CA LEU A 351 -9.45 21.63 9.59
C LEU A 351 -9.14 20.32 10.32
N THR A 352 -9.79 20.04 11.44
CA THR A 352 -9.64 18.77 12.16
C THR A 352 -10.23 17.56 11.42
N VAL A 353 -11.08 17.78 10.42
CA VAL A 353 -11.71 16.70 9.62
C VAL A 353 -11.49 17.00 8.14
N MET A 354 -10.52 16.33 7.54
CA MET A 354 -10.19 16.46 6.11
C MET A 354 -10.14 15.06 5.49
N GLY A 355 -10.79 14.91 4.33
CA GLY A 355 -10.81 13.67 3.55
C GLY A 355 -12.02 12.77 3.79
N PRO A 356 -11.99 11.56 3.17
CA PRO A 356 -13.10 10.62 3.25
C PRO A 356 -13.16 9.89 4.59
N SER A 357 -14.39 9.56 5.03
CA SER A 357 -14.60 8.71 6.22
C SER A 357 -14.23 7.25 5.89
N PRO A 358 -13.18 6.68 6.52
CA PRO A 358 -12.71 5.33 6.20
C PRO A 358 -13.78 4.27 6.35
N TRP A 359 -14.55 4.37 7.44
CA TRP A 359 -15.61 3.42 7.75
C TRP A 359 -16.74 3.45 6.72
N ARG A 360 -17.27 4.64 6.38
CA ARG A 360 -18.36 4.79 5.43
C ARG A 360 -17.95 4.32 4.02
N VAL A 361 -16.76 4.73 3.56
CA VAL A 361 -16.23 4.35 2.25
C VAL A 361 -15.99 2.84 2.19
N GLY A 362 -15.34 2.27 3.19
CA GLY A 362 -15.04 0.84 3.22
C GLY A 362 -16.29 -0.04 3.24
N MET A 363 -17.26 0.29 4.08
CA MET A 363 -18.50 -0.46 4.19
C MET A 363 -19.33 -0.39 2.90
N MET A 364 -19.48 0.82 2.34
CA MET A 364 -20.24 1.01 1.10
C MET A 364 -19.55 0.31 -0.09
N ALA A 365 -18.23 0.42 -0.20
CA ALA A 365 -17.46 -0.32 -1.20
C ALA A 365 -17.59 -1.84 -1.02
N ALA A 366 -17.52 -2.36 0.20
CA ALA A 366 -17.71 -3.79 0.47
C ALA A 366 -19.07 -4.30 -0.01
N LEU A 367 -20.14 -3.53 0.24
CA LEU A 367 -21.49 -3.87 -0.21
C LEU A 367 -21.64 -3.80 -1.73
N GLN A 368 -21.28 -2.69 -2.35
CA GLN A 368 -21.48 -2.46 -3.79
C GLN A 368 -20.57 -3.38 -4.63
N VAL A 369 -19.27 -3.41 -4.34
CA VAL A 369 -18.30 -4.28 -5.03
C VAL A 369 -18.59 -5.75 -4.73
N GLY A 370 -18.93 -6.08 -3.47
CA GLY A 370 -19.19 -7.45 -3.03
C GLY A 370 -20.43 -8.05 -3.71
N THR A 371 -21.54 -7.34 -3.74
CA THR A 371 -22.77 -7.80 -4.41
C THR A 371 -22.56 -7.95 -5.93
N ALA A 372 -21.94 -6.96 -6.59
CA ALA A 372 -21.66 -7.04 -8.03
C ALA A 372 -20.69 -8.17 -8.37
N ALA A 373 -19.66 -8.39 -7.53
CA ALA A 373 -18.69 -9.47 -7.70
C ALA A 373 -19.34 -10.85 -7.50
N ALA A 374 -20.23 -10.99 -6.52
CA ALA A 374 -20.98 -12.23 -6.27
C ALA A 374 -21.87 -12.59 -7.46
N ILE A 375 -22.67 -11.61 -7.94
CA ILE A 375 -23.58 -11.78 -9.08
C ILE A 375 -22.78 -12.18 -10.32
N THR A 376 -21.63 -11.55 -10.57
CA THR A 376 -20.81 -11.80 -11.77
C THR A 376 -20.03 -13.11 -11.68
N ALA A 377 -19.56 -13.48 -10.48
CA ALA A 377 -18.77 -14.69 -10.28
C ALA A 377 -19.54 -15.97 -10.66
N TRP A 378 -20.84 -16.02 -10.42
CA TRP A 378 -21.65 -17.21 -10.71
C TRP A 378 -21.70 -17.56 -12.20
N PRO A 379 -22.25 -16.73 -13.12
CA PRO A 379 -22.31 -17.06 -14.52
C PRO A 379 -20.91 -17.17 -15.15
N ALA A 380 -19.94 -16.35 -14.71
CA ALA A 380 -18.58 -16.43 -15.19
C ALA A 380 -17.95 -17.80 -14.86
N ASN A 381 -18.15 -18.32 -13.64
CA ASN A 381 -17.67 -19.64 -13.23
C ASN A 381 -18.29 -20.76 -14.08
N VAL A 382 -19.61 -20.74 -14.30
CA VAL A 382 -20.32 -21.70 -15.14
C VAL A 382 -19.76 -21.71 -16.56
N LEU A 383 -19.58 -20.54 -17.15
CA LEU A 383 -19.03 -20.42 -18.51
C LEU A 383 -17.58 -20.94 -18.61
N ILE A 384 -16.75 -20.67 -17.60
CA ILE A 384 -15.36 -21.15 -17.55
C ILE A 384 -15.33 -22.67 -17.45
N LEU A 385 -16.11 -23.25 -16.55
CA LEU A 385 -16.15 -24.70 -16.36
C LEU A 385 -16.69 -25.43 -17.61
N ARG A 386 -17.73 -24.91 -18.26
CA ARG A 386 -18.24 -25.43 -19.55
C ARG A 386 -17.16 -25.42 -20.64
N ARG A 387 -16.40 -24.32 -20.75
CA ARG A 387 -15.29 -24.23 -21.73
C ARG A 387 -14.16 -25.21 -21.43
N LEU A 388 -13.85 -25.45 -20.17
CA LEU A 388 -12.83 -26.43 -19.77
C LEU A 388 -13.29 -27.85 -20.06
N ALA A 389 -14.55 -28.19 -19.79
CA ALA A 389 -15.14 -29.49 -20.09
C ALA A 389 -15.18 -29.77 -21.62
N GLY A 390 -15.55 -28.78 -22.44
CA GLY A 390 -15.53 -28.91 -23.90
C GLY A 390 -14.13 -29.21 -24.46
N ARG A 391 -13.11 -28.50 -23.97
CA ARG A 391 -11.71 -28.76 -24.37
C ARG A 391 -11.19 -30.12 -23.93
N ALA A 392 -11.61 -30.61 -22.74
CA ALA A 392 -11.27 -31.94 -22.28
C ALA A 392 -11.92 -33.03 -23.13
N GLY A 393 -13.18 -32.83 -23.58
CA GLY A 393 -13.88 -33.72 -24.49
C GLY A 393 -13.21 -33.80 -25.87
N GLU A 394 -12.81 -32.65 -26.44
CA GLU A 394 -12.07 -32.59 -27.69
C GLU A 394 -10.69 -33.28 -27.63
N ALA A 395 -10.00 -33.15 -26.50
CA ALA A 395 -8.71 -33.81 -26.27
C ALA A 395 -8.83 -35.33 -25.99
N ALA A 396 -10.00 -35.79 -25.54
CA ALA A 396 -10.29 -37.20 -25.27
C ALA A 396 -10.86 -37.92 -26.48
N GLU A 397 -11.24 -37.23 -27.56
CA GLU A 397 -11.68 -37.89 -28.81
C GLU A 397 -10.43 -38.50 -29.48
N PRO A 398 -10.33 -39.83 -29.58
CA PRO A 398 -9.17 -40.47 -30.19
C PRO A 398 -9.09 -40.01 -31.66
N ALA A 399 -7.89 -39.69 -32.13
CA ALA A 399 -7.54 -39.32 -33.51
C ALA A 399 -7.79 -40.50 -34.47
N GLY A 400 -9.01 -41.00 -34.51
CA GLY A 400 -9.40 -42.25 -35.19
C GLY A 400 -10.79 -42.26 -35.80
N ARG A 401 -11.31 -41.11 -36.24
CA ARG A 401 -12.34 -41.15 -37.24
C ARG A 401 -11.69 -41.08 -38.62
N PRO A 402 -11.72 -42.24 -39.38
CA PRO A 402 -11.28 -42.20 -40.77
C PRO A 402 -12.14 -41.22 -41.50
N ALA A 403 -11.49 -40.27 -42.17
CA ALA A 403 -12.16 -39.34 -43.07
C ALA A 403 -13.12 -40.13 -43.96
N ARG A 404 -14.43 -39.89 -43.82
CA ARG A 404 -15.45 -40.45 -44.71
C ARG A 404 -14.98 -40.18 -46.13
N ARG A 405 -14.52 -41.23 -46.80
CA ARG A 405 -14.20 -41.27 -48.25
C ARG A 405 -15.39 -40.60 -48.96
N ARG A 406 -15.17 -39.40 -49.42
CA ARG A 406 -16.05 -38.75 -50.38
C ARG A 406 -16.13 -39.67 -51.57
N ALA A 407 -17.28 -40.31 -51.79
CA ALA A 407 -17.55 -41.17 -52.93
C ALA A 407 -17.20 -40.39 -54.21
N ALA A 408 -16.14 -40.82 -54.88
CA ALA A 408 -15.77 -40.32 -56.18
C ALA A 408 -16.82 -40.79 -57.18
N ARG A 409 -17.41 -39.88 -57.93
CA ARG A 409 -18.24 -40.12 -59.11
C ARG A 409 -17.47 -40.97 -60.13
N PRO A 410 -18.07 -41.92 -60.82
CA PRO A 410 -17.43 -42.70 -61.87
C PRO A 410 -17.23 -41.85 -63.13
N GLY A 411 -16.00 -41.59 -63.50
CA GLY A 411 -15.55 -40.93 -64.73
C GLY A 411 -14.70 -41.88 -65.56
N LYS A 412 -15.14 -42.05 -66.80
CA LYS A 412 -14.74 -42.77 -68.01
C LYS A 412 -13.29 -43.31 -68.07
N ARG A 413 -13.25 -44.57 -68.54
CA ARG A 413 -12.19 -45.32 -69.22
C ARG A 413 -11.15 -44.47 -69.94
N ALA A 414 -9.89 -44.81 -69.73
CA ALA A 414 -8.81 -44.71 -70.69
C ALA A 414 -7.87 -45.91 -70.47
N GLU A 415 -7.60 -46.54 -71.57
CA GLU A 415 -6.89 -47.80 -71.79
C GLU A 415 -5.37 -47.71 -71.57
N ASP A 416 -4.82 -48.85 -71.32
CA ASP A 416 -3.47 -49.33 -71.63
C ASP A 416 -2.24 -48.50 -71.23
N ARG A 417 -1.58 -48.98 -70.15
CA ARG A 417 -0.12 -48.91 -70.03
C ARG A 417 0.43 -50.11 -69.21
N PRO A 418 1.52 -50.79 -69.71
CA PRO A 418 2.08 -51.95 -69.04
C PRO A 418 2.81 -51.64 -67.76
N PRO A 419 3.00 -52.64 -66.86
CA PRO A 419 3.51 -52.45 -65.49
C PRO A 419 5.01 -52.17 -65.46
N ALA A 420 5.38 -51.05 -64.82
CA ALA A 420 6.77 -50.76 -64.49
C ALA A 420 7.15 -51.49 -63.16
N VAL A 421 8.29 -52.18 -63.20
CA VAL A 421 8.89 -52.90 -62.12
C VAL A 421 9.25 -51.95 -60.97
N ALA A 422 8.77 -52.22 -59.75
CA ALA A 422 9.11 -51.50 -58.54
C ALA A 422 10.49 -51.92 -57.99
N PRO A 423 11.35 -50.96 -57.58
CA PRO A 423 12.57 -51.33 -56.85
C PRO A 423 12.24 -51.72 -55.41
N THR A 424 12.81 -52.87 -54.99
CA THR A 424 12.79 -53.40 -53.63
C THR A 424 13.39 -52.41 -52.63
N ARG A 425 12.60 -52.03 -51.64
CA ARG A 425 13.04 -51.25 -50.50
C ARG A 425 13.72 -52.18 -49.46
N PRO A 426 14.83 -51.77 -48.84
CA PRO A 426 15.43 -52.57 -47.79
C PRO A 426 14.52 -52.60 -46.54
N GLU A 427 14.45 -53.74 -45.94
CA GLU A 427 13.69 -54.07 -44.72
C GLU A 427 14.25 -53.27 -43.53
N GLU A 428 13.43 -52.45 -42.90
CA GLU A 428 13.72 -51.68 -41.72
C GLU A 428 13.55 -52.58 -40.48
N PRO A 429 14.51 -52.59 -39.51
CA PRO A 429 14.44 -53.51 -38.35
C PRO A 429 13.25 -53.10 -37.45
N PRO A 430 12.64 -54.07 -36.73
CA PRO A 430 11.47 -53.83 -35.91
C PRO A 430 11.77 -52.92 -34.73
N PRO A 431 10.81 -52.01 -34.33
CA PRO A 431 10.99 -51.13 -33.20
C PRO A 431 11.03 -51.91 -31.87
N PRO A 432 11.79 -51.43 -30.88
CA PRO A 432 11.89 -52.06 -29.58
C PRO A 432 10.55 -52.00 -28.82
N PRO A 433 10.26 -53.01 -27.95
CA PRO A 433 8.97 -53.12 -27.28
C PRO A 433 8.69 -51.95 -26.34
N ALA A 434 7.49 -51.38 -26.44
CA ALA A 434 6.99 -50.30 -25.60
C ALA A 434 6.97 -50.74 -24.12
N ARG A 435 7.76 -50.06 -23.28
CA ARG A 435 7.76 -50.20 -21.83
C ARG A 435 6.42 -49.71 -21.30
N ARG A 436 5.54 -50.63 -20.89
CA ARG A 436 4.33 -50.34 -20.13
C ARG A 436 4.75 -49.71 -18.78
N VAL A 437 4.49 -48.46 -18.58
CA VAL A 437 4.52 -47.85 -17.24
C VAL A 437 3.19 -48.16 -16.58
N SER A 438 3.20 -49.12 -15.69
CA SER A 438 2.09 -49.47 -14.82
C SER A 438 2.04 -48.43 -13.70
N LEU A 439 1.00 -47.58 -13.67
CA LEU A 439 0.68 -46.76 -12.53
C LEU A 439 -0.03 -47.64 -11.49
N VAL A 440 0.75 -48.29 -10.64
CA VAL A 440 0.27 -48.82 -9.38
C VAL A 440 0.73 -47.84 -8.31
N ALA A 441 -0.22 -47.22 -7.62
CA ALA A 441 0.03 -46.45 -6.43
C ALA A 441 0.30 -47.43 -5.27
N ASP A 442 1.52 -47.45 -4.78
CA ASP A 442 1.87 -48.07 -3.52
C ASP A 442 2.06 -47.00 -2.44
N PRO A 443 1.64 -47.29 -1.19
CA PRO A 443 1.72 -46.35 -0.09
C PRO A 443 3.17 -46.18 0.38
N LEU A 444 3.54 -44.93 0.67
CA LEU A 444 4.83 -44.51 1.16
C LEU A 444 5.16 -45.14 2.51
N GLU A 445 6.06 -46.13 2.54
CA GLU A 445 6.89 -46.44 3.70
C GLU A 445 8.07 -45.46 3.73
N PHE A 446 8.17 -44.74 4.82
CA PHE A 446 9.33 -43.90 5.14
C PHE A 446 10.39 -44.80 5.77
N GLU A 447 11.43 -45.14 5.02
CA GLU A 447 12.70 -45.60 5.59
C GLU A 447 13.63 -44.40 5.77
N ASP A 448 14.08 -44.19 7.02
CA ASP A 448 15.12 -43.22 7.40
C ASP A 448 16.47 -43.67 6.79
N PRO A 449 17.23 -42.80 6.14
CA PRO A 449 18.56 -43.11 5.68
C PRO A 449 19.56 -43.11 6.85
N GLU A 450 20.24 -44.26 7.07
CA GLU A 450 21.39 -44.38 7.95
C GLU A 450 22.51 -43.37 7.62
N PRO A 451 23.26 -42.89 8.62
CA PRO A 451 24.33 -41.92 8.41
C PRO A 451 25.58 -42.56 7.80
N VAL A 452 25.90 -42.20 6.57
CA VAL A 452 27.16 -42.57 5.91
C VAL A 452 28.32 -41.86 6.58
N LEU A 453 29.18 -42.62 7.27
CA LEU A 453 30.45 -42.19 7.85
C LEU A 453 31.41 -41.73 6.76
N ALA A 454 31.74 -40.44 6.76
CA ALA A 454 32.80 -39.87 5.93
C ALA A 454 34.21 -40.22 6.45
N PRO A 455 35.22 -40.45 5.57
CA PRO A 455 36.56 -40.85 5.99
C PRO A 455 37.32 -39.69 6.68
N ARG A 456 37.95 -40.05 7.81
CA ARG A 456 38.87 -39.21 8.59
C ARG A 456 40.02 -38.68 7.72
N LYS A 457 40.13 -37.35 7.56
CA LYS A 457 41.33 -36.68 7.06
C LYS A 457 42.32 -36.45 8.19
N ALA A 458 43.58 -36.83 7.88
CA ALA A 458 44.74 -36.79 8.74
C ALA A 458 45.05 -35.40 9.30
N HIS A 459 45.47 -35.39 10.57
CA HIS A 459 46.02 -34.23 11.29
C HIS A 459 47.25 -33.64 10.57
N ARG A 460 47.19 -32.30 10.28
CA ARG A 460 48.38 -31.46 10.13
C ARG A 460 48.56 -30.62 11.39
N PRO A 461 49.77 -30.47 11.93
CA PRO A 461 50.00 -29.68 13.14
C PRO A 461 49.88 -28.19 12.84
N ARG A 462 49.19 -27.50 13.74
CA ARG A 462 48.96 -26.04 13.72
C ARG A 462 50.19 -25.34 14.24
N ALA A 463 50.73 -24.40 13.49
CA ALA A 463 51.77 -23.45 13.97
C ALA A 463 51.21 -22.58 15.13
N ARG A 464 52.04 -22.40 16.17
CA ARG A 464 51.75 -21.56 17.31
C ARG A 464 51.77 -20.07 16.90
N ASP A 465 50.71 -19.35 17.24
CA ASP A 465 50.67 -17.89 17.26
C ASP A 465 51.29 -17.35 18.56
N PRO A 466 52.14 -16.31 18.52
CA PRO A 466 52.88 -15.81 19.69
C PRO A 466 52.16 -14.60 20.32
N LEU A 467 50.93 -14.75 20.85
CA LEU A 467 50.21 -13.69 21.57
C LEU A 467 49.36 -14.23 22.73
N ASP A 468 49.81 -15.30 23.40
CA ASP A 468 49.24 -15.72 24.69
C ASP A 468 50.27 -15.41 25.82
N GLU A 469 50.24 -14.19 26.32
CA GLU A 469 50.77 -13.85 27.66
C GLU A 469 49.68 -13.13 28.48
N PRO A 470 49.49 -13.54 29.76
CA PRO A 470 48.47 -12.94 30.61
C PRO A 470 49.00 -11.68 31.29
N PHE A 471 48.17 -10.65 31.33
CA PHE A 471 48.42 -9.44 32.12
C PHE A 471 48.23 -9.71 33.62
N PRO A 472 49.11 -9.19 34.52
CA PRO A 472 49.01 -9.35 35.96
C PRO A 472 47.96 -8.41 36.58
N GLN A 473 47.28 -8.96 37.59
CA GLN A 473 46.47 -8.21 38.57
C GLN A 473 47.39 -7.51 39.57
N GLU A 474 47.15 -6.25 39.85
CA GLU A 474 47.59 -5.53 41.07
C GLU A 474 46.36 -4.77 41.56
N ILE A 475 45.70 -5.17 42.61
CA ILE A 475 45.78 -5.11 44.06
C ILE A 475 45.92 -3.67 44.59
N ALA A 476 44.84 -3.31 45.28
CA ALA A 476 44.68 -2.73 46.61
C ALA A 476 44.79 -1.22 46.78
N ALA A 477 43.79 -0.68 47.37
CA ALA A 477 43.54 -0.41 48.79
C ALA A 477 43.93 1.01 49.26
N GLY A 478 43.05 1.60 50.02
CA GLY A 478 43.17 2.78 50.84
C GLY A 478 41.95 3.67 50.74
N ARG A 479 40.89 3.59 51.55
CA ARG A 479 40.72 4.17 52.88
C ARG A 479 41.12 5.66 52.90
N GLU A 480 40.30 6.57 53.30
CA GLU A 480 39.61 6.83 54.58
C GLU A 480 38.68 8.06 54.43
N ASP A 481 37.51 7.97 55.02
CA ASP A 481 36.89 8.80 56.03
C ASP A 481 36.91 10.33 55.87
N GLU A 482 35.70 10.93 55.81
CA GLU A 482 35.26 11.96 56.78
C GLU A 482 33.84 12.45 56.42
N GLU A 483 32.85 12.10 57.24
CA GLU A 483 31.74 12.93 57.66
C GLU A 483 32.20 13.65 58.95
N PRO A 484 31.52 14.65 59.54
CA PRO A 484 30.15 15.16 59.37
C PRO A 484 30.02 16.70 59.49
N GLY A 485 28.81 17.22 59.37
CA GLY A 485 28.52 18.60 59.73
C GLY A 485 27.09 19.08 59.45
N SER A 486 26.24 18.79 60.39
CA SER A 486 24.94 19.36 60.73
C SER A 486 24.80 20.87 60.57
N SER A 487 23.65 21.33 60.09
CA SER A 487 22.80 22.32 60.77
C SER A 487 21.56 22.68 60.00
N GLU A 488 20.40 22.25 60.48
CA GLU A 488 19.16 23.02 60.41
C GLU A 488 19.29 24.26 61.29
N PRO A 489 18.50 25.36 61.17
CA PRO A 489 17.10 25.34 61.57
C PRO A 489 16.11 26.27 60.86
N GLU A 490 14.83 25.91 61.06
CA GLU A 490 13.66 26.75 61.42
C GLU A 490 13.09 27.73 60.37
N ASP A 491 11.89 27.37 59.85
CA ASP A 491 10.56 27.88 60.28
C ASP A 491 10.27 29.35 59.97
N GLU A 492 9.42 29.59 58.98
CA GLU A 492 8.49 30.71 59.02
C GLU A 492 7.26 30.46 58.11
N THR A 493 6.17 30.15 58.80
CA THR A 493 4.80 30.04 58.32
C THR A 493 4.25 31.41 57.93
N ALA A 494 3.80 31.56 56.69
CA ALA A 494 2.89 32.63 56.27
C ALA A 494 1.57 32.04 55.75
N PRO A 495 0.41 32.62 56.08
CA PRO A 495 -0.91 32.04 55.76
C PRO A 495 -1.34 32.28 54.33
N PRO A 496 -2.25 31.45 53.77
CA PRO A 496 -2.67 31.53 52.35
C PRO A 496 -3.63 32.69 52.08
N GLU A 497 -3.36 33.41 51.01
CA GLU A 497 -4.25 34.40 50.42
C GLU A 497 -5.55 33.78 49.91
N PRO A 498 -6.71 34.47 50.02
CA PRO A 498 -7.99 33.96 49.60
C PRO A 498 -8.15 34.02 48.07
N ALA A 499 -8.64 32.93 47.48
CA ALA A 499 -8.95 32.79 46.07
C ALA A 499 -9.94 33.84 45.52
N PRO A 500 -9.77 34.33 44.28
CA PRO A 500 -10.68 35.30 43.67
C PRO A 500 -12.04 34.67 43.40
N LYS A 501 -13.11 35.39 43.79
CA LYS A 501 -14.52 35.03 43.56
C LYS A 501 -14.80 34.93 42.05
N ARG A 502 -15.33 33.81 41.60
CA ARG A 502 -15.93 33.62 40.27
C ARG A 502 -17.11 34.59 40.11
N PRO A 503 -17.27 35.22 38.94
CA PRO A 503 -18.49 35.95 38.65
C PRO A 503 -19.64 34.98 38.45
N GLU A 504 -20.76 35.23 39.09
CA GLU A 504 -22.04 34.55 38.91
C GLU A 504 -22.48 34.70 37.45
N ARG A 505 -22.61 33.56 36.75
CA ARG A 505 -23.33 33.51 35.49
C ARG A 505 -24.82 33.65 35.79
N ARG A 506 -25.44 34.74 35.33
CA ARG A 506 -26.87 34.84 35.12
C ARG A 506 -27.23 33.75 34.09
N ASP A 507 -28.04 32.79 34.52
CA ASP A 507 -28.72 31.84 33.65
C ASP A 507 -29.78 32.61 32.85
N GLU A 508 -29.48 32.96 31.62
CA GLU A 508 -30.49 33.30 30.63
C GLU A 508 -31.14 32.01 30.19
N ALA A 509 -32.39 31.83 30.55
CA ALA A 509 -33.18 30.66 30.18
C ALA A 509 -33.39 30.63 28.67
N LEU A 510 -32.62 29.72 28.01
CA LEU A 510 -32.85 29.31 26.62
C LEU A 510 -34.09 28.39 26.57
N ARG A 511 -35.20 28.86 26.07
CA ARG A 511 -36.34 28.02 25.69
C ARG A 511 -36.01 27.32 24.37
N THR A 512 -35.92 25.98 24.42
CA THR A 512 -35.82 25.14 23.24
C THR A 512 -37.15 24.46 22.97
N GLU A 513 -37.73 24.67 21.78
CA GLU A 513 -38.87 23.87 21.29
C GLU A 513 -38.38 22.93 20.16
N THR A 514 -38.73 21.65 20.28
CA THR A 514 -38.38 20.63 19.26
C THR A 514 -39.66 20.33 18.44
N ARG A 515 -39.59 20.62 17.12
CA ARG A 515 -40.64 20.23 16.17
C ARG A 515 -39.95 19.59 14.95
N GLY A 516 -40.24 18.31 14.73
CA GLY A 516 -39.82 17.65 13.49
C GLY A 516 -38.32 17.42 13.30
N GLY A 517 -37.52 17.20 14.37
CA GLY A 517 -36.10 16.83 14.26
C GLY A 517 -35.13 17.99 14.00
N ALA A 518 -35.59 19.23 13.95
CA ALA A 518 -34.75 20.42 13.87
C ALA A 518 -34.82 21.21 15.18
N ILE A 519 -33.67 21.67 15.67
CA ILE A 519 -33.55 22.53 16.84
C ILE A 519 -33.45 23.96 16.34
N TYR A 520 -34.43 24.80 16.68
CA TYR A 520 -34.41 26.25 16.41
C TYR A 520 -34.09 27.00 17.69
N ILE A 521 -33.12 27.91 17.60
CA ILE A 521 -32.82 28.89 18.66
C ILE A 521 -33.54 30.18 18.30
N LEU A 522 -34.59 30.51 19.05
CA LEU A 522 -35.26 31.82 18.94
C LEU A 522 -34.48 32.82 19.78
N ARG A 523 -34.00 33.88 19.13
CA ARG A 523 -33.48 35.07 19.78
C ARG A 523 -34.62 36.09 19.87
N ASP A 524 -35.01 36.45 21.08
CA ASP A 524 -35.92 37.60 21.28
C ASP A 524 -35.13 38.88 20.94
N GLU A 525 -35.50 39.54 19.86
CA GLU A 525 -35.04 40.93 19.60
C GLU A 525 -35.80 41.87 20.54
N PRO A 526 -35.13 42.81 21.22
CA PRO A 526 -35.81 43.79 22.02
C PRO A 526 -36.61 44.73 21.10
N PRO A 527 -37.78 45.26 21.54
CA PRO A 527 -38.56 46.21 20.74
C PRO A 527 -37.74 47.49 20.54
N GLU A 528 -37.69 47.94 19.28
CA GLU A 528 -37.17 49.24 18.91
C GLU A 528 -38.14 50.31 19.45
N ASP A 529 -37.63 51.24 20.30
CA ASP A 529 -38.27 52.53 20.65
C ASP A 529 -37.88 53.63 19.64
#